data_7c9a385019a2ed1352696c872b19fe9e
#
_entry.id   7c9a385019a2ed1352696c872b19fe9e
#
_cell.length_a   1.000
_cell.length_b   1.000
_cell.length_c   1.000
_cell.angle_alpha   90.00
_cell.angle_beta   90.00
_cell.angle_gamma   90.00
#
_symmetry.space_group_name_H-M   'P 1'
#
loop_
_entity.id
_entity.type
_entity.pdbx_description
1 polymer ?
#
loop_
_entity_poly.entity_id
_entity_poly.type
_entity_poly.pdbx_seq_one_letter_code
_entity_poly.pdbx_strand_id
1 'polypeptide(L)'
;MTLEDKVQSTRLRVLQRAQELGNVSAACREAGISRTLFYRWKKRFTLYGIDGLHPRRTADRPGRRSQLDSTKERRIIAMALAWPSWGPQRLSLQLEREGLVVSPSTVWRALRRMNLGTRVERLLVLETHSAENGGLLTERTRRNLQRRKVRHVRAEKPGELVCIDTFYIGNLKGVGKLWQLTACDAASSYAMAKVIPANNAREAASFLNNVVVEELRKAGWKLQRVLTDGGSEFKAEFDEVCRELHVRHTRTKPRHAWTNGFVERLQGTILHEHWRIVFRRRYFRRRRQLQTSLASFLSFYNFQRPHQGYRTKGRTPAEIFWGAVREHPHKEV
;
A
#
# COMPACT_ATOMS: atom_id res chain seq x y z
N MET A 1 18.17 -12.82 -28.41
CA MET A 1 17.17 -11.98 -29.09
C MET A 1 16.25 -11.41 -28.04
N THR A 2 16.35 -10.09 -27.79
CA THR A 2 15.53 -9.39 -26.79
C THR A 2 14.10 -9.17 -27.29
N LEU A 3 13.19 -8.78 -26.40
CA LEU A 3 11.81 -8.41 -26.79
C LEU A 3 11.82 -7.22 -27.76
N GLU A 4 12.76 -6.30 -27.59
CA GLU A 4 12.95 -5.14 -28.45
C GLU A 4 13.39 -5.53 -29.86
N ASP A 5 14.28 -6.52 -30.00
CA ASP A 5 14.73 -7.04 -31.29
C ASP A 5 13.56 -7.71 -32.04
N LYS A 6 12.68 -8.42 -31.32
CA LYS A 6 11.46 -8.99 -31.89
C LYS A 6 10.51 -7.94 -32.43
N VAL A 7 10.31 -6.85 -31.68
CA VAL A 7 9.46 -5.71 -32.12
C VAL A 7 10.05 -5.03 -33.33
N GLN A 8 11.36 -4.82 -33.36
CA GLN A 8 12.06 -4.21 -34.49
C GLN A 8 11.92 -5.06 -35.76
N SER A 9 12.21 -6.37 -35.65
CA SER A 9 12.11 -7.30 -36.77
C SER A 9 10.67 -7.46 -37.29
N THR A 10 9.68 -7.42 -36.40
CA THR A 10 8.25 -7.41 -36.81
C THR A 10 7.91 -6.16 -37.60
N ARG A 11 8.33 -4.98 -37.17
CA ARG A 11 8.09 -3.72 -37.88
C ARG A 11 8.77 -3.70 -39.24
N LEU A 12 10.00 -4.18 -39.34
CA LEU A 12 10.75 -4.31 -40.58
C LEU A 12 10.01 -5.24 -41.55
N ARG A 13 9.58 -6.38 -41.10
CA ARG A 13 8.83 -7.38 -41.89
C ARG A 13 7.55 -6.78 -42.50
N VAL A 14 6.81 -5.97 -41.73
CA VAL A 14 5.61 -5.29 -42.26
C VAL A 14 5.94 -4.27 -43.33
N LEU A 15 7.05 -3.53 -43.22
CA LEU A 15 7.50 -2.62 -44.24
C LEU A 15 7.92 -3.35 -45.55
N GLN A 16 8.66 -4.47 -45.40
CA GLN A 16 9.05 -5.33 -46.52
C GLN A 16 7.82 -5.97 -47.17
N ARG A 17 6.88 -6.48 -46.40
CA ARG A 17 5.64 -7.07 -46.91
C ARG A 17 4.82 -6.09 -47.77
N ALA A 18 4.79 -4.81 -47.38
CA ALA A 18 4.11 -3.80 -48.13
C ALA A 18 4.80 -3.50 -49.50
N GLN A 19 6.12 -3.67 -49.58
CA GLN A 19 6.88 -3.56 -50.82
C GLN A 19 6.61 -4.76 -51.75
N GLU A 20 6.63 -5.98 -51.20
CA GLU A 20 6.33 -7.23 -51.90
C GLU A 20 4.92 -7.22 -52.52
N LEU A 21 3.93 -6.77 -51.76
CA LEU A 21 2.52 -6.72 -52.21
C LEU A 21 2.22 -5.54 -53.11
N GLY A 22 3.09 -4.55 -53.17
CA GLY A 22 2.81 -3.26 -53.88
C GLY A 22 1.60 -2.51 -53.28
N ASN A 23 1.06 -2.99 -52.16
CA ASN A 23 -0.19 -2.49 -51.57
C ASN A 23 -0.08 -2.33 -50.04
N VAL A 24 0.09 -1.11 -49.57
CA VAL A 24 0.18 -0.78 -48.13
C VAL A 24 -1.08 -1.15 -47.36
N SER A 25 -2.25 -0.99 -47.96
CA SER A 25 -3.52 -1.29 -47.30
C SER A 25 -3.69 -2.81 -47.04
N ALA A 26 -3.23 -3.64 -47.97
CA ALA A 26 -3.23 -5.08 -47.81
C ALA A 26 -2.26 -5.54 -46.71
N ALA A 27 -1.01 -5.05 -46.74
CA ALA A 27 -0.01 -5.35 -45.73
C ALA A 27 -0.44 -4.89 -44.32
N CYS A 28 -1.09 -3.73 -44.20
CA CYS A 28 -1.62 -3.25 -42.92
C CYS A 28 -2.75 -4.14 -42.37
N ARG A 29 -3.64 -4.63 -43.22
CA ARG A 29 -4.70 -5.56 -42.83
C ARG A 29 -4.13 -6.92 -42.38
N GLU A 30 -3.16 -7.47 -43.11
CA GLU A 30 -2.48 -8.71 -42.77
C GLU A 30 -1.76 -8.59 -41.43
N ALA A 31 -1.12 -7.45 -41.16
CA ALA A 31 -0.39 -7.19 -39.92
C ALA A 31 -1.26 -6.68 -38.75
N GLY A 32 -2.55 -6.45 -38.94
CA GLY A 32 -3.45 -5.91 -37.90
C GLY A 32 -3.10 -4.50 -37.44
N ILE A 33 -2.53 -3.65 -38.27
CA ILE A 33 -2.10 -2.29 -37.92
C ILE A 33 -2.83 -1.21 -38.76
N SER A 34 -2.90 0.01 -38.20
CA SER A 34 -3.43 1.15 -38.96
C SER A 34 -2.42 1.66 -39.99
N ARG A 35 -2.91 2.20 -41.12
CA ARG A 35 -2.06 2.86 -42.14
C ARG A 35 -1.26 4.02 -41.54
N THR A 36 -1.83 4.75 -40.60
CA THR A 36 -1.14 5.85 -39.90
C THR A 36 0.10 5.34 -39.15
N LEU A 37 0.00 4.19 -38.52
CA LEU A 37 1.11 3.55 -37.79
C LEU A 37 2.18 3.07 -38.78
N PHE A 38 1.78 2.47 -39.90
CA PHE A 38 2.67 2.06 -40.99
C PHE A 38 3.51 3.24 -41.52
N TYR A 39 2.88 4.36 -41.92
CA TYR A 39 3.59 5.52 -42.43
C TYR A 39 4.50 6.17 -41.38
N ARG A 40 4.14 6.09 -40.10
CA ARG A 40 5.02 6.52 -39.01
C ARG A 40 6.28 5.65 -38.94
N TRP A 41 6.17 4.34 -39.07
CA TRP A 41 7.32 3.46 -39.15
C TRP A 41 8.14 3.68 -40.40
N LYS A 42 7.50 3.80 -41.56
CA LYS A 42 8.17 4.08 -42.84
C LYS A 42 8.99 5.35 -42.78
N LYS A 43 8.41 6.46 -42.28
CA LYS A 43 9.12 7.73 -42.08
C LYS A 43 10.35 7.59 -41.20
N ARG A 44 10.22 6.87 -40.10
CA ARG A 44 11.34 6.63 -39.15
C ARG A 44 12.41 5.74 -39.76
N PHE A 45 12.01 4.73 -40.50
CA PHE A 45 12.93 3.87 -41.24
C PHE A 45 13.71 4.62 -42.29
N THR A 46 13.06 5.51 -43.03
CA THR A 46 13.72 6.37 -44.03
C THR A 46 14.73 7.35 -43.41
N LEU A 47 14.44 7.87 -42.19
CA LEU A 47 15.32 8.85 -41.54
C LEU A 47 16.47 8.20 -40.75
N TYR A 48 16.25 7.03 -40.13
CA TYR A 48 17.16 6.44 -39.13
C TYR A 48 17.49 4.97 -39.44
N GLY A 49 17.13 4.45 -40.60
CA GLY A 49 17.35 3.03 -40.92
C GLY A 49 16.65 2.08 -39.97
N ILE A 50 17.25 0.94 -39.76
CA ILE A 50 16.74 -0.13 -38.87
C ILE A 50 16.58 0.38 -37.45
N ASP A 51 17.47 1.23 -36.93
CA ASP A 51 17.39 1.80 -35.60
C ASP A 51 16.15 2.66 -35.39
N GLY A 52 15.63 3.27 -36.46
CA GLY A 52 14.35 3.97 -36.44
C GLY A 52 13.16 3.09 -36.07
N LEU A 53 13.26 1.78 -36.18
CA LEU A 53 12.21 0.83 -35.87
C LEU A 53 12.25 0.30 -34.42
N HIS A 54 13.28 0.63 -33.64
CA HIS A 54 13.28 0.30 -32.23
C HIS A 54 12.08 0.91 -31.48
N PRO A 55 11.49 0.18 -30.52
CA PRO A 55 10.47 0.74 -29.64
C PRO A 55 11.10 1.88 -28.82
N ARG A 56 10.53 3.09 -28.89
CA ARG A 56 10.96 4.18 -28.01
C ARG A 56 10.54 3.84 -26.58
N ARG A 57 11.49 3.75 -25.68
CA ARG A 57 11.22 3.66 -24.25
C ARG A 57 10.53 4.94 -23.80
N THR A 58 9.57 4.83 -22.91
CA THR A 58 8.89 6.01 -22.35
C THR A 58 9.88 6.91 -21.60
N ALA A 59 10.96 6.31 -21.06
CA ALA A 59 12.07 7.03 -20.42
C ALA A 59 12.89 7.90 -21.39
N ASP A 60 12.97 7.53 -22.68
CA ASP A 60 13.75 8.26 -23.70
C ASP A 60 12.95 9.40 -24.35
N ARG A 61 11.67 9.56 -23.98
CA ARG A 61 10.90 10.71 -24.41
C ARG A 61 11.33 11.91 -23.56
N PRO A 62 11.88 12.97 -24.17
CA PRO A 62 12.07 14.21 -23.43
C PRO A 62 10.69 14.59 -22.88
N GLY A 63 10.55 14.53 -21.56
CA GLY A 63 9.32 14.96 -20.90
C GLY A 63 9.02 16.41 -21.30
N ARG A 64 7.76 16.83 -21.17
CA ARG A 64 7.42 18.25 -21.36
C ARG A 64 8.38 19.06 -20.49
N ARG A 65 9.14 20.00 -21.10
CA ARG A 65 10.08 20.85 -20.35
C ARG A 65 9.37 21.46 -19.16
N SER A 66 10.00 21.42 -18.00
CA SER A 66 9.47 22.07 -16.81
C SER A 66 9.23 23.54 -17.13
N GLN A 67 8.02 24.04 -16.88
CA GLN A 67 7.74 25.48 -17.00
C GLN A 67 8.34 26.29 -15.84
N LEU A 68 8.87 25.60 -14.84
CA LEU A 68 9.57 26.22 -13.71
C LEU A 68 11.02 26.43 -14.10
N ASP A 69 11.41 27.70 -14.21
CA ASP A 69 12.81 28.09 -14.18
C ASP A 69 13.37 28.02 -12.75
N SER A 70 14.68 28.11 -12.63
CA SER A 70 15.37 28.02 -11.33
C SER A 70 14.97 29.12 -10.35
N THR A 71 14.58 30.29 -10.84
CA THR A 71 14.17 31.44 -10.02
C THR A 71 12.80 31.17 -9.38
N LYS A 72 11.84 30.69 -10.18
CA LYS A 72 10.52 30.29 -9.70
C LYS A 72 10.60 29.15 -8.70
N GLU A 73 11.46 28.17 -8.97
CA GLU A 73 11.67 27.03 -8.07
C GLU A 73 12.24 27.48 -6.71
N ARG A 74 13.25 28.34 -6.70
CA ARG A 74 13.80 28.93 -5.47
C ARG A 74 12.75 29.70 -4.68
N ARG A 75 11.87 30.44 -5.35
CA ARG A 75 10.80 31.20 -4.68
C ARG A 75 9.78 30.27 -4.01
N ILE A 76 9.39 29.17 -4.68
CA ILE A 76 8.52 28.14 -4.11
C ILE A 76 9.16 27.52 -2.86
N ILE A 77 10.44 27.19 -2.92
CA ILE A 77 11.16 26.60 -1.79
C ILE A 77 11.25 27.58 -0.63
N ALA A 78 11.64 28.83 -0.89
CA ALA A 78 11.75 29.86 0.14
C ALA A 78 10.42 30.08 0.86
N MET A 79 9.31 30.18 0.12
CA MET A 79 7.98 30.34 0.69
C MET A 79 7.54 29.10 1.49
N ALA A 80 7.84 27.89 1.00
CA ALA A 80 7.50 26.64 1.68
C ALA A 80 8.28 26.45 2.98
N LEU A 81 9.50 26.96 3.06
CA LEU A 81 10.31 26.97 4.28
C LEU A 81 9.89 28.07 5.24
N ALA A 82 9.52 29.26 4.73
CA ALA A 82 8.95 30.34 5.56
C ALA A 82 7.62 29.93 6.22
N TRP A 83 6.80 29.15 5.50
CA TRP A 83 5.50 28.70 5.97
C TRP A 83 5.38 27.16 5.91
N PRO A 84 6.06 26.41 6.78
CA PRO A 84 6.16 24.95 6.70
C PRO A 84 4.83 24.22 6.80
N SER A 85 3.83 24.83 7.43
CA SER A 85 2.50 24.24 7.61
C SER A 85 1.55 24.44 6.42
N TRP A 86 1.92 25.26 5.43
CA TRP A 86 1.05 25.55 4.30
C TRP A 86 1.08 24.43 3.25
N GLY A 87 -0.12 24.05 2.79
CA GLY A 87 -0.26 23.10 1.67
C GLY A 87 -0.03 23.78 0.31
N PRO A 88 0.14 22.99 -0.76
CA PRO A 88 0.41 23.48 -2.11
C PRO A 88 -0.62 24.50 -2.63
N GLN A 89 -1.89 24.35 -2.27
CA GLN A 89 -2.94 25.30 -2.64
C GLN A 89 -2.71 26.68 -2.04
N ARG A 90 -2.43 26.76 -0.73
CA ARG A 90 -2.19 28.04 -0.06
C ARG A 90 -0.89 28.68 -0.54
N LEU A 91 0.14 27.88 -0.77
CA LEU A 91 1.41 28.36 -1.34
C LEU A 91 1.20 28.92 -2.75
N SER A 92 0.43 28.24 -3.60
CA SER A 92 0.11 28.70 -4.95
C SER A 92 -0.62 30.05 -4.93
N LEU A 93 -1.64 30.20 -4.10
CA LEU A 93 -2.39 31.46 -3.95
C LEU A 93 -1.51 32.63 -3.45
N GLN A 94 -0.59 32.35 -2.53
CA GLN A 94 0.33 33.39 -2.03
C GLN A 94 1.36 33.78 -3.07
N LEU A 95 1.88 32.79 -3.83
CA LEU A 95 2.80 33.06 -4.94
C LEU A 95 2.12 33.89 -6.03
N GLU A 96 0.86 33.65 -6.32
CA GLU A 96 0.08 34.41 -7.27
C GLU A 96 -0.06 35.90 -6.83
N ARG A 97 -0.31 36.15 -5.55
CA ARG A 97 -0.33 37.52 -4.97
C ARG A 97 1.02 38.23 -5.09
N GLU A 98 2.11 37.48 -5.14
CA GLU A 98 3.47 37.99 -5.36
C GLU A 98 3.85 38.06 -6.86
N GLY A 99 2.86 37.90 -7.75
CA GLY A 99 3.06 37.96 -9.20
C GLY A 99 3.58 36.66 -9.86
N LEU A 100 3.67 35.57 -9.10
CA LEU A 100 4.13 34.27 -9.60
C LEU A 100 2.98 33.31 -9.78
N VAL A 101 2.38 33.26 -10.96
CA VAL A 101 1.28 32.35 -11.27
C VAL A 101 1.81 30.93 -11.49
N VAL A 102 1.52 30.04 -10.52
CA VAL A 102 1.93 28.64 -10.54
C VAL A 102 0.80 27.76 -9.99
N SER A 103 0.41 26.72 -10.72
CA SER A 103 -0.66 25.84 -10.24
C SER A 103 -0.27 25.06 -8.98
N PRO A 104 -1.23 24.72 -8.09
CA PRO A 104 -0.97 23.91 -6.89
C PRO A 104 -0.30 22.57 -7.18
N SER A 105 -0.65 21.93 -8.30
CA SER A 105 -0.03 20.66 -8.73
C SER A 105 1.42 20.83 -9.15
N THR A 106 1.79 21.98 -9.70
CA THR A 106 3.17 22.30 -10.04
C THR A 106 3.99 22.58 -8.77
N VAL A 107 3.44 23.36 -7.83
CA VAL A 107 4.04 23.59 -6.50
C VAL A 107 4.27 22.25 -5.78
N TRP A 108 3.28 21.36 -5.76
CA TRP A 108 3.41 20.04 -5.13
C TRP A 108 4.52 19.20 -5.77
N ARG A 109 4.58 19.15 -7.11
CA ARG A 109 5.63 18.40 -7.84
C ARG A 109 7.02 18.96 -7.58
N ALA A 110 7.18 20.27 -7.55
CA ALA A 110 8.45 20.92 -7.22
C ALA A 110 8.90 20.55 -5.80
N LEU A 111 8.03 20.70 -4.81
CA LEU A 111 8.34 20.37 -3.42
C LEU A 111 8.65 18.89 -3.21
N ARG A 112 7.93 17.98 -3.88
CA ARG A 112 8.21 16.53 -3.83
C ARG A 112 9.58 16.18 -4.38
N ARG A 113 9.97 16.80 -5.49
CA ARG A 113 11.28 16.61 -6.11
C ARG A 113 12.43 17.01 -5.19
N MET A 114 12.21 18.02 -4.36
CA MET A 114 13.19 18.54 -3.39
C MET A 114 13.09 17.93 -1.99
N ASN A 115 12.29 16.88 -1.81
CA ASN A 115 12.00 16.28 -0.49
C ASN A 115 11.43 17.29 0.53
N LEU A 116 10.60 18.23 0.06
CA LEU A 116 9.90 19.25 0.84
C LEU A 116 8.37 19.09 0.77
N GLY A 117 7.88 17.96 0.32
CA GLY A 117 6.45 17.70 0.08
C GLY A 117 5.60 17.73 1.34
N THR A 118 6.17 17.37 2.48
CA THR A 118 5.47 17.33 3.77
C THR A 118 5.95 18.42 4.73
N ARG A 119 5.06 18.81 5.69
CA ARG A 119 5.43 19.72 6.78
C ARG A 119 6.66 19.23 7.55
N VAL A 120 6.75 17.94 7.77
CA VAL A 120 7.83 17.33 8.56
C VAL A 120 9.17 17.45 7.84
N GLU A 121 9.19 17.24 6.52
CA GLU A 121 10.41 17.41 5.69
C GLU A 121 10.90 18.87 5.73
N ARG A 122 9.99 19.83 5.63
CA ARG A 122 10.33 21.27 5.70
C ARG A 122 10.88 21.69 7.06
N LEU A 123 10.25 21.24 8.14
CA LEU A 123 10.73 21.51 9.49
C LEU A 123 12.11 20.91 9.74
N LEU A 124 12.41 19.75 9.16
CA LEU A 124 13.74 19.16 9.29
C LEU A 124 14.81 20.00 8.61
N VAL A 125 14.53 20.49 7.40
CA VAL A 125 15.50 21.37 6.69
C VAL A 125 15.77 22.62 7.53
N LEU A 126 14.75 23.22 8.13
CA LEU A 126 14.90 24.38 9.02
C LEU A 126 15.70 24.03 10.28
N GLU A 127 15.41 22.89 10.91
CA GLU A 127 16.14 22.42 12.09
C GLU A 127 17.62 22.14 11.77
N THR A 128 17.90 21.53 10.62
CA THR A 128 19.27 21.24 10.17
C THR A 128 20.03 22.55 9.90
N HIS A 129 19.41 23.45 9.17
CA HIS A 129 20.00 24.76 8.88
C HIS A 129 20.27 25.58 10.15
N SER A 130 19.34 25.59 11.10
CA SER A 130 19.53 26.26 12.40
C SER A 130 20.68 25.63 13.19
N ALA A 131 20.83 24.32 13.12
CA ALA A 131 21.92 23.59 13.79
C ALA A 131 23.29 23.90 13.18
N GLU A 132 23.37 23.96 11.84
CA GLU A 132 24.61 24.27 11.11
C GLU A 132 25.06 25.73 11.31
N ASN A 133 24.13 26.66 11.52
CA ASN A 133 24.43 28.09 11.70
C ASN A 133 24.56 28.53 13.18
N GLY A 134 24.94 27.62 14.08
CA GLY A 134 25.20 27.96 15.49
C GLY A 134 23.97 27.93 16.37
N GLY A 135 22.82 27.45 15.87
CA GLY A 135 21.68 27.12 16.69
C GLY A 135 21.99 25.94 17.60
N LEU A 136 21.66 26.03 18.87
CA LEU A 136 21.78 24.93 19.82
C LEU A 136 20.96 23.74 19.33
N LEU A 137 21.64 22.68 18.89
CA LEU A 137 21.03 21.37 18.71
C LEU A 137 20.58 20.88 20.09
N THR A 138 19.33 21.14 20.44
CA THR A 138 18.78 20.58 21.65
C THR A 138 18.81 19.05 21.53
N GLU A 139 19.04 18.35 22.64
CA GLU A 139 18.96 16.88 22.67
C GLU A 139 17.65 16.36 22.07
N ARG A 140 16.55 17.13 22.19
CA ARG A 140 15.26 16.83 21.59
C ARG A 140 15.32 16.83 20.07
N THR A 141 15.96 17.82 19.46
CA THR A 141 16.16 17.91 17.99
C THR A 141 17.07 16.79 17.51
N ARG A 142 18.16 16.51 18.23
CA ARG A 142 19.08 15.39 17.95
C ARG A 142 18.38 14.03 18.03
N ARG A 143 17.55 13.81 19.05
CA ARG A 143 16.69 12.61 19.17
C ARG A 143 15.66 12.51 18.05
N ASN A 144 15.09 13.61 17.60
CA ASN A 144 14.14 13.63 16.49
C ASN A 144 14.81 13.34 15.15
N LEU A 145 16.00 13.85 14.90
CA LEU A 145 16.83 13.54 13.73
C LEU A 145 17.24 12.05 13.72
N GLN A 146 17.61 11.49 14.87
CA GLN A 146 17.91 10.07 15.02
C GLN A 146 16.68 9.17 14.90
N ARG A 147 15.52 9.63 15.41
CA ARG A 147 14.23 8.91 15.31
C ARG A 147 13.67 8.84 13.89
N ARG A 148 14.15 9.65 12.96
CA ARG A 148 13.72 9.60 11.56
C ARG A 148 14.18 8.36 10.78
N LYS A 149 15.11 7.62 11.30
CA LYS A 149 15.23 6.20 10.95
C LYS A 149 14.15 5.38 11.67
N VAL A 150 12.92 5.89 11.80
CA VAL A 150 11.79 5.09 12.22
C VAL A 150 11.66 3.99 11.18
N ARG A 151 12.19 2.86 11.55
CA ARG A 151 12.01 1.61 10.86
C ARG A 151 10.50 1.39 10.82
N HIS A 152 9.89 1.63 9.68
CA HIS A 152 8.61 1.00 9.41
C HIS A 152 8.81 -0.46 9.80
N VAL A 153 7.98 -0.95 10.69
CA VAL A 153 8.05 -2.36 11.08
C VAL A 153 7.74 -3.14 9.81
N ARG A 154 8.79 -3.61 9.15
CA ARG A 154 8.70 -4.38 7.92
C ARG A 154 8.63 -5.85 8.32
N ALA A 155 7.63 -6.54 7.84
CA ALA A 155 7.60 -7.98 7.77
C ALA A 155 7.77 -8.37 6.30
N GLU A 156 8.70 -9.24 6.00
CA GLU A 156 8.98 -9.71 4.65
C GLU A 156 8.28 -11.04 4.40
N LYS A 157 8.22 -11.89 5.42
CA LYS A 157 7.59 -13.21 5.38
C LYS A 157 6.40 -13.29 6.34
N PRO A 158 5.37 -14.10 6.00
CA PRO A 158 4.28 -14.36 6.93
C PRO A 158 4.78 -14.88 8.29
N GLY A 159 4.11 -14.49 9.37
CA GLY A 159 4.49 -14.87 10.74
C GLY A 159 5.57 -13.98 11.39
N GLU A 160 6.34 -13.18 10.63
CA GLU A 160 7.31 -12.26 11.24
C GLU A 160 6.65 -11.19 12.10
N LEU A 161 5.47 -10.74 11.71
CA LEU A 161 4.66 -9.78 12.45
C LEU A 161 3.19 -9.99 12.19
N VAL A 162 2.43 -10.22 13.24
CA VAL A 162 0.97 -10.21 13.23
C VAL A 162 0.46 -9.06 14.10
N CYS A 163 -0.39 -8.21 13.54
CA CYS A 163 -1.05 -7.13 14.24
C CYS A 163 -2.40 -7.63 14.74
N ILE A 164 -2.69 -7.46 16.04
CA ILE A 164 -3.95 -7.90 16.65
C ILE A 164 -4.62 -6.70 17.31
N ASP A 165 -5.95 -6.65 17.19
CA ASP A 165 -6.76 -5.60 17.80
C ASP A 165 -8.19 -6.09 18.04
N THR A 166 -8.91 -5.42 18.96
CA THR A 166 -10.31 -5.68 19.26
C THR A 166 -11.22 -4.66 18.59
N PHE A 167 -12.40 -5.10 18.21
CA PHE A 167 -13.42 -4.27 17.57
C PHE A 167 -14.78 -4.54 18.20
N TYR A 168 -15.47 -3.49 18.63
CA TYR A 168 -16.84 -3.60 19.11
C TYR A 168 -17.82 -3.70 17.96
N ILE A 169 -18.50 -4.85 17.82
CA ILE A 169 -19.49 -5.08 16.75
C ILE A 169 -20.79 -4.37 17.08
N GLY A 170 -21.26 -4.47 18.32
CA GLY A 170 -22.52 -3.90 18.77
C GLY A 170 -23.18 -4.72 19.88
N ASN A 171 -24.41 -4.35 20.22
CA ASN A 171 -25.24 -5.06 21.18
C ASN A 171 -26.34 -5.82 20.42
N LEU A 172 -26.30 -7.15 20.49
CA LEU A 172 -27.29 -8.00 19.83
C LEU A 172 -28.42 -8.31 20.80
N LYS A 173 -29.66 -7.97 20.43
CA LYS A 173 -30.86 -8.19 21.26
C LYS A 173 -30.96 -9.68 21.65
N GLY A 174 -31.04 -9.96 22.95
CA GLY A 174 -31.10 -11.32 23.49
C GLY A 174 -29.76 -12.05 23.63
N VAL A 175 -28.65 -11.45 23.18
CA VAL A 175 -27.28 -12.03 23.27
C VAL A 175 -26.32 -11.14 24.06
N GLY A 176 -26.51 -9.82 24.02
CA GLY A 176 -25.65 -8.85 24.71
C GLY A 176 -24.57 -8.22 23.83
N LYS A 177 -23.59 -7.61 24.46
CA LYS A 177 -22.44 -6.96 23.82
C LYS A 177 -21.56 -8.00 23.13
N LEU A 178 -21.16 -7.72 21.91
CA LEU A 178 -20.30 -8.57 21.09
C LEU A 178 -19.07 -7.82 20.60
N TRP A 179 -17.96 -8.51 20.63
CA TRP A 179 -16.67 -8.02 20.20
C TRP A 179 -16.09 -8.92 19.10
N GLN A 180 -15.18 -8.40 18.33
CA GLN A 180 -14.40 -9.15 17.36
C GLN A 180 -12.93 -8.98 17.67
N LEU A 181 -12.21 -10.07 17.86
CA LEU A 181 -10.76 -10.10 17.77
C LEU A 181 -10.37 -10.24 16.30
N THR A 182 -9.44 -9.41 15.87
CA THR A 182 -8.95 -9.37 14.50
C THR A 182 -7.45 -9.43 14.49
N ALA A 183 -6.88 -10.30 13.68
CA ALA A 183 -5.46 -10.40 13.43
C ALA A 183 -5.16 -10.22 11.94
N CYS A 184 -4.09 -9.50 11.64
CA CYS A 184 -3.62 -9.26 10.28
C CYS A 184 -2.14 -9.58 10.20
N ASP A 185 -1.77 -10.53 9.37
CA ASP A 185 -0.36 -10.76 9.04
C ASP A 185 0.18 -9.59 8.21
N ALA A 186 1.24 -8.98 8.69
CA ALA A 186 1.74 -7.75 8.10
C ALA A 186 2.44 -7.95 6.75
N ALA A 187 2.93 -9.14 6.43
CA ALA A 187 3.59 -9.45 5.16
C ALA A 187 2.58 -9.75 4.05
N SER A 188 1.57 -10.58 4.33
CA SER A 188 0.60 -11.06 3.36
C SER A 188 -0.73 -10.31 3.36
N SER A 189 -1.04 -9.57 4.43
CA SER A 189 -2.37 -9.03 4.74
C SER A 189 -3.41 -10.12 5.00
N TYR A 190 -3.01 -11.35 5.30
CA TYR A 190 -3.92 -12.44 5.62
C TYR A 190 -4.69 -12.14 6.90
N ALA A 191 -5.99 -12.30 6.83
CA ALA A 191 -6.93 -11.90 7.87
C ALA A 191 -7.42 -13.10 8.67
N MET A 192 -7.38 -12.98 9.98
CA MET A 192 -7.97 -13.93 10.93
C MET A 192 -8.86 -13.15 11.88
N ALA A 193 -10.07 -13.62 12.16
CA ALA A 193 -10.94 -12.96 13.13
C ALA A 193 -11.92 -13.93 13.78
N LYS A 194 -12.32 -13.59 15.02
CA LYS A 194 -13.25 -14.37 15.84
C LYS A 194 -14.22 -13.43 16.55
N VAL A 195 -15.51 -13.78 16.56
CA VAL A 195 -16.52 -13.09 17.37
C VAL A 195 -16.45 -13.63 18.80
N ILE A 196 -16.25 -12.75 19.77
CA ILE A 196 -16.10 -13.08 21.19
C ILE A 196 -17.21 -12.43 22.02
N PRO A 197 -17.63 -13.08 23.14
CA PRO A 197 -18.68 -12.56 24.01
C PRO A 197 -18.19 -11.44 24.94
N ALA A 198 -16.91 -11.43 25.26
CA ALA A 198 -16.31 -10.48 26.19
C ALA A 198 -14.92 -10.06 25.71
N ASN A 199 -14.59 -8.79 25.92
CA ASN A 199 -13.25 -8.27 25.66
C ASN A 199 -12.38 -8.44 26.91
N ASN A 200 -11.65 -9.54 26.98
CA ASN A 200 -10.76 -9.89 28.11
C ASN A 200 -9.51 -10.65 27.66
N ALA A 201 -8.54 -10.77 28.57
CA ALA A 201 -7.25 -11.38 28.28
C ALA A 201 -7.34 -12.87 27.93
N ARG A 202 -8.27 -13.60 28.54
CA ARG A 202 -8.49 -15.02 28.25
C ARG A 202 -8.95 -15.26 26.81
N GLU A 203 -9.92 -14.48 26.33
CA GLU A 203 -10.39 -14.58 24.94
C GLU A 203 -9.28 -14.18 23.94
N ALA A 204 -8.49 -13.15 24.27
CA ALA A 204 -7.37 -12.72 23.44
C ALA A 204 -6.26 -13.80 23.41
N ALA A 205 -5.90 -14.38 24.55
CA ALA A 205 -4.94 -15.48 24.66
C ALA A 205 -5.41 -16.73 23.90
N SER A 206 -6.67 -17.12 24.07
CA SER A 206 -7.29 -18.22 23.32
C SER A 206 -7.30 -17.97 21.81
N PHE A 207 -7.56 -16.74 21.38
CA PHE A 207 -7.52 -16.37 19.96
C PHE A 207 -6.11 -16.47 19.40
N LEU A 208 -5.11 -15.97 20.11
CA LEU A 208 -3.71 -16.05 19.71
C LEU A 208 -3.29 -17.51 19.50
N ASN A 209 -3.52 -18.35 20.51
CA ASN A 209 -3.06 -19.74 20.49
C ASN A 209 -3.85 -20.60 19.49
N ASN A 210 -5.17 -20.57 19.58
CA ASN A 210 -6.04 -21.53 18.87
C ASN A 210 -6.44 -21.06 17.45
N VAL A 211 -6.22 -19.79 17.10
CA VAL A 211 -6.56 -19.28 15.76
C VAL A 211 -5.29 -18.80 15.05
N VAL A 212 -4.56 -17.83 15.62
CA VAL A 212 -3.45 -17.19 14.92
C VAL A 212 -2.28 -18.15 14.74
N VAL A 213 -1.84 -18.79 15.81
CA VAL A 213 -0.70 -19.73 15.78
C VAL A 213 -1.03 -20.97 14.95
N GLU A 214 -2.23 -21.52 15.13
CA GLU A 214 -2.67 -22.70 14.39
C GLU A 214 -2.76 -22.43 12.88
N GLU A 215 -3.27 -21.27 12.48
CA GLU A 215 -3.37 -20.92 11.05
C GLU A 215 -2.01 -20.72 10.42
N LEU A 216 -1.09 -20.06 11.13
CA LEU A 216 0.30 -19.92 10.71
C LEU A 216 1.00 -21.28 10.60
N ARG A 217 0.80 -22.15 11.59
CA ARG A 217 1.38 -23.52 11.61
C ARG A 217 0.90 -24.36 10.43
N LYS A 218 -0.39 -24.30 10.09
CA LYS A 218 -0.95 -24.99 8.90
C LYS A 218 -0.30 -24.53 7.61
N ALA A 219 0.06 -23.24 7.52
CA ALA A 219 0.75 -22.67 6.35
C ALA A 219 2.28 -22.85 6.41
N GLY A 220 2.82 -23.53 7.42
CA GLY A 220 4.26 -23.76 7.58
C GLY A 220 5.05 -22.56 8.13
N TRP A 221 4.37 -21.57 8.71
CA TRP A 221 5.00 -20.38 9.30
C TRP A 221 5.07 -20.45 10.82
N LYS A 222 6.11 -19.84 11.39
CA LYS A 222 6.24 -19.64 12.84
C LYS A 222 5.95 -18.19 13.17
N LEU A 223 5.11 -17.96 14.18
CA LEU A 223 4.86 -16.62 14.71
C LEU A 223 6.08 -16.12 15.48
N GLN A 224 6.62 -14.96 15.09
CA GLN A 224 7.81 -14.37 15.72
C GLN A 224 7.43 -13.19 16.62
N ARG A 225 6.50 -12.36 16.17
CA ARG A 225 6.13 -11.13 16.88
C ARG A 225 4.65 -10.79 16.71
N VAL A 226 4.06 -10.36 17.81
CA VAL A 226 2.72 -9.79 17.85
C VAL A 226 2.79 -8.30 18.18
N LEU A 227 2.00 -7.50 17.51
CA LEU A 227 1.81 -6.08 17.78
C LEU A 227 0.35 -5.84 18.18
N THR A 228 0.15 -5.25 19.36
CA THR A 228 -1.17 -4.86 19.88
C THR A 228 -1.15 -3.39 20.31
N ASP A 229 -2.29 -2.86 20.65
CA ASP A 229 -2.36 -1.63 21.43
C ASP A 229 -2.06 -1.90 22.92
N GLY A 230 -2.27 -0.90 23.78
CA GLY A 230 -2.09 -1.00 25.23
C GLY A 230 -3.32 -1.48 26.00
N GLY A 231 -4.32 -2.08 25.33
CA GLY A 231 -5.57 -2.55 25.92
C GLY A 231 -5.37 -3.56 27.06
N SER A 232 -6.29 -3.61 27.99
CA SER A 232 -6.23 -4.54 29.15
C SER A 232 -6.33 -5.99 28.70
N GLU A 233 -7.01 -6.26 27.60
CA GLU A 233 -7.16 -7.58 26.98
C GLU A 233 -5.86 -8.17 26.46
N PHE A 234 -4.83 -7.34 26.25
CA PHE A 234 -3.50 -7.77 25.80
C PHE A 234 -2.46 -7.76 26.93
N LYS A 235 -2.93 -8.01 28.16
CA LYS A 235 -2.09 -8.13 29.37
C LYS A 235 -2.31 -9.50 30.03
N ALA A 236 -1.65 -9.72 31.15
CA ALA A 236 -1.80 -10.93 31.96
C ALA A 236 -1.72 -12.23 31.13
N GLU A 237 -2.81 -12.99 31.02
CA GLU A 237 -2.84 -14.28 30.31
C GLU A 237 -2.36 -14.20 28.85
N PHE A 238 -2.59 -13.08 28.18
CA PHE A 238 -2.09 -12.88 26.83
C PHE A 238 -0.55 -12.79 26.78
N ASP A 239 0.05 -12.09 27.76
CA ASP A 239 1.52 -12.03 27.88
C ASP A 239 2.12 -13.39 28.26
N GLU A 240 1.42 -14.18 29.09
CA GLU A 240 1.84 -15.52 29.43
C GLU A 240 1.90 -16.44 28.22
N VAL A 241 0.84 -16.49 27.45
CA VAL A 241 0.80 -17.25 26.19
C VAL A 241 1.89 -16.78 25.21
N CYS A 242 2.15 -15.47 25.09
CA CYS A 242 3.25 -14.99 24.26
C CYS A 242 4.62 -15.50 24.74
N ARG A 243 4.85 -15.57 26.07
CA ARG A 243 6.08 -16.12 26.67
C ARG A 243 6.24 -17.62 26.42
N GLU A 244 5.17 -18.40 26.63
CA GLU A 244 5.14 -19.85 26.39
C GLU A 244 5.42 -20.18 24.92
N LEU A 245 4.87 -19.42 24.00
CA LEU A 245 5.08 -19.58 22.56
C LEU A 245 6.41 -19.00 22.06
N HIS A 246 7.21 -18.38 22.93
CA HIS A 246 8.42 -17.64 22.56
C HIS A 246 8.17 -16.56 21.50
N VAL A 247 7.01 -15.90 21.57
CA VAL A 247 6.59 -14.83 20.66
C VAL A 247 6.87 -13.47 21.31
N ARG A 248 7.53 -12.58 20.57
CA ARG A 248 7.79 -11.23 21.05
C ARG A 248 6.51 -10.40 21.03
N HIS A 249 5.98 -10.05 22.20
CA HIS A 249 4.88 -9.10 22.30
C HIS A 249 5.38 -7.65 22.28
N THR A 250 4.87 -6.86 21.36
CA THR A 250 5.17 -5.42 21.23
C THR A 250 3.88 -4.64 21.36
N ARG A 251 3.85 -3.63 22.22
CA ARG A 251 2.71 -2.73 22.38
C ARG A 251 2.98 -1.38 21.69
N THR A 252 1.98 -0.83 21.03
CA THR A 252 2.07 0.52 20.47
C THR A 252 2.07 1.55 21.62
N LYS A 253 2.83 2.62 21.43
CA LYS A 253 2.79 3.73 22.40
C LYS A 253 1.46 4.48 22.28
N PRO A 254 0.91 5.00 23.38
CA PRO A 254 -0.27 5.84 23.36
C PRO A 254 -0.11 6.99 22.33
N ARG A 255 -1.14 7.29 21.57
CA ARG A 255 -1.17 8.30 20.50
C ARG A 255 -0.29 8.02 19.27
N HIS A 256 0.18 6.78 19.09
CA HIS A 256 0.91 6.34 17.89
C HIS A 256 0.12 5.29 17.09
N ALA A 257 -1.15 5.58 16.84
CA ALA A 257 -2.09 4.69 16.13
C ALA A 257 -1.58 4.19 14.78
N TRP A 258 -0.78 4.98 14.05
CA TRP A 258 -0.23 4.56 12.74
C TRP A 258 0.65 3.31 12.78
N THR A 259 1.08 2.85 13.96
CA THR A 259 1.87 1.63 14.08
C THR A 259 1.02 0.36 13.95
N ASN A 260 -0.29 0.43 14.26
CA ASN A 260 -1.24 -0.68 14.12
C ASN A 260 -2.10 -0.60 12.85
N GLY A 261 -1.72 0.23 11.88
CA GLY A 261 -2.48 0.53 10.68
C GLY A 261 -2.83 -0.67 9.78
N PHE A 262 -2.22 -1.84 9.97
CA PHE A 262 -2.59 -3.06 9.24
C PHE A 262 -3.93 -3.61 9.72
N VAL A 263 -4.06 -3.82 11.01
CA VAL A 263 -5.29 -4.37 11.59
C VAL A 263 -6.42 -3.34 11.59
N GLU A 264 -6.13 -2.05 11.83
CA GLU A 264 -7.13 -0.97 11.74
C GLU A 264 -7.76 -0.90 10.34
N ARG A 265 -6.94 -1.00 9.29
CA ARG A 265 -7.41 -1.02 7.90
C ARG A 265 -8.25 -2.25 7.60
N LEU A 266 -7.85 -3.41 8.11
CA LEU A 266 -8.61 -4.64 8.00
C LEU A 266 -9.96 -4.53 8.70
N GLN A 267 -10.00 -4.01 9.94
CA GLN A 267 -11.24 -3.76 10.69
C GLN A 267 -12.16 -2.80 9.94
N GLY A 268 -11.61 -1.72 9.37
CA GLY A 268 -12.36 -0.80 8.51
C GLY A 268 -12.98 -1.52 7.31
N THR A 269 -12.23 -2.42 6.65
CA THR A 269 -12.72 -3.22 5.54
C THR A 269 -13.85 -4.18 5.99
N ILE A 270 -13.65 -4.91 7.07
CA ILE A 270 -14.68 -5.80 7.64
C ILE A 270 -15.94 -5.01 8.01
N LEU A 271 -15.78 -3.83 8.62
CA LEU A 271 -16.90 -2.98 8.99
C LEU A 271 -17.70 -2.53 7.76
N HIS A 272 -17.02 -2.04 6.72
CA HIS A 272 -17.68 -1.43 5.56
C HIS A 272 -18.18 -2.45 4.55
N GLU A 273 -17.42 -3.51 4.28
CA GLU A 273 -17.71 -4.48 3.24
C GLU A 273 -18.51 -5.68 3.79
N HIS A 274 -18.58 -5.88 5.11
CA HIS A 274 -19.30 -6.98 5.74
C HIS A 274 -20.36 -6.51 6.75
N TRP A 275 -19.99 -6.02 7.95
CA TRP A 275 -20.94 -5.78 9.03
C TRP A 275 -22.03 -4.79 8.65
N ARG A 276 -21.70 -3.65 8.05
CA ARG A 276 -22.68 -2.65 7.63
C ARG A 276 -23.68 -3.18 6.58
N ILE A 277 -23.27 -4.16 5.80
CA ILE A 277 -24.11 -4.76 4.76
C ILE A 277 -25.00 -5.84 5.37
N VAL A 278 -24.42 -6.80 6.11
CA VAL A 278 -25.18 -7.96 6.60
C VAL A 278 -26.21 -7.57 7.66
N PHE A 279 -25.92 -6.60 8.53
CA PHE A 279 -26.90 -6.09 9.51
C PHE A 279 -28.08 -5.36 8.88
N ARG A 280 -27.99 -4.91 7.65
CA ARG A 280 -29.12 -4.36 6.88
C ARG A 280 -29.93 -5.40 6.14
N ARG A 281 -29.34 -6.57 5.89
CA ARG A 281 -29.96 -7.66 5.10
C ARG A 281 -30.52 -8.79 5.94
N ARG A 282 -29.96 -9.02 7.14
CA ARG A 282 -30.27 -10.18 7.97
C ARG A 282 -30.37 -9.80 9.44
N TYR A 283 -31.29 -10.45 10.14
CA TYR A 283 -31.38 -10.39 11.59
C TYR A 283 -30.66 -11.59 12.19
N PHE A 284 -29.73 -11.36 13.11
CA PHE A 284 -28.96 -12.39 13.80
C PHE A 284 -29.53 -12.61 15.20
N ARG A 285 -29.77 -13.85 15.56
CA ARG A 285 -30.29 -14.23 16.88
C ARG A 285 -29.26 -14.91 17.77
N ARG A 286 -28.15 -15.41 17.19
CA ARG A 286 -27.12 -16.18 17.90
C ARG A 286 -25.73 -15.76 17.45
N ARG A 287 -24.77 -15.72 18.39
CA ARG A 287 -23.36 -15.43 18.11
C ARG A 287 -22.78 -16.34 17.01
N ARG A 288 -23.14 -17.63 17.00
CA ARG A 288 -22.66 -18.59 16.00
C ARG A 288 -23.00 -18.15 14.56
N GLN A 289 -24.15 -17.55 14.35
CA GLN A 289 -24.55 -17.04 13.02
C GLN A 289 -23.63 -15.89 12.57
N LEU A 290 -23.25 -15.01 13.50
CA LEU A 290 -22.28 -13.93 13.21
C LEU A 290 -20.91 -14.51 12.90
N GLN A 291 -20.46 -15.52 13.66
CA GLN A 291 -19.18 -16.18 13.41
C GLN A 291 -19.16 -16.86 12.03
N THR A 292 -20.22 -17.56 11.65
CA THR A 292 -20.33 -18.18 10.30
C THR A 292 -20.32 -17.12 9.21
N SER A 293 -21.05 -16.01 9.39
CA SER A 293 -21.08 -14.90 8.43
C SER A 293 -19.71 -14.25 8.30
N LEU A 294 -18.99 -14.02 9.40
CA LEU A 294 -17.63 -13.49 9.39
C LEU A 294 -16.65 -14.44 8.71
N ALA A 295 -16.74 -15.75 8.99
CA ALA A 295 -15.89 -16.76 8.37
C ALA A 295 -16.05 -16.78 6.84
N SER A 296 -17.29 -16.70 6.34
CA SER A 296 -17.55 -16.60 4.89
C SER A 296 -16.94 -15.35 4.28
N PHE A 297 -17.03 -14.21 4.98
CA PHE A 297 -16.40 -12.98 4.52
C PHE A 297 -14.86 -13.08 4.53
N LEU A 298 -14.26 -13.66 5.57
CA LEU A 298 -12.82 -13.86 5.66
C LEU A 298 -12.30 -14.80 4.55
N SER A 299 -13.07 -15.82 4.21
CA SER A 299 -12.76 -16.68 3.07
C SER A 299 -12.73 -15.89 1.77
N PHE A 300 -13.76 -15.08 1.49
CA PHE A 300 -13.74 -14.16 0.35
C PHE A 300 -12.55 -13.19 0.40
N TYR A 301 -12.32 -12.52 1.54
CA TYR A 301 -11.24 -11.55 1.72
C TYR A 301 -9.86 -12.14 1.46
N ASN A 302 -9.60 -13.34 2.00
CA ASN A 302 -8.30 -13.99 1.91
C ASN A 302 -8.04 -14.64 0.54
N PHE A 303 -9.06 -15.28 -0.06
CA PHE A 303 -8.86 -16.14 -1.23
C PHE A 303 -9.35 -15.54 -2.55
N GLN A 304 -10.23 -14.57 -2.53
CA GLN A 304 -10.85 -14.06 -3.75
C GLN A 304 -10.66 -12.55 -3.96
N ARG A 305 -10.54 -11.77 -2.87
CA ARG A 305 -10.43 -10.32 -2.95
C ARG A 305 -9.01 -9.90 -3.31
N PRO A 306 -8.76 -9.26 -4.49
CA PRO A 306 -7.43 -8.78 -4.85
C PRO A 306 -7.05 -7.55 -4.02
N HIS A 307 -5.80 -7.46 -3.63
CA HIS A 307 -5.26 -6.36 -2.84
C HIS A 307 -4.22 -5.56 -3.63
N GLN A 308 -4.45 -4.26 -3.80
CA GLN A 308 -3.55 -3.37 -4.54
C GLN A 308 -2.44 -2.75 -3.68
N GLY A 309 -2.19 -3.27 -2.48
CA GLY A 309 -1.09 -2.84 -1.64
C GLY A 309 0.28 -3.08 -2.31
N TYR A 310 1.28 -2.29 -1.94
CA TYR A 310 2.64 -2.42 -2.50
C TYR A 310 3.27 -3.81 -2.29
N ARG A 311 2.79 -4.58 -1.30
CA ARG A 311 3.25 -5.95 -1.00
C ARG A 311 2.47 -6.99 -1.79
N THR A 312 1.19 -6.82 -1.90
CA THR A 312 0.28 -7.78 -2.56
C THR A 312 0.27 -7.63 -4.08
N LYS A 313 0.40 -6.39 -4.59
CA LYS A 313 0.50 -6.09 -6.04
C LYS A 313 -0.60 -6.77 -6.87
N GLY A 314 -1.83 -6.73 -6.38
CA GLY A 314 -2.99 -7.33 -7.05
C GLY A 314 -3.25 -8.80 -6.66
N ARG A 315 -2.35 -9.46 -5.93
CA ARG A 315 -2.57 -10.82 -5.41
C ARG A 315 -3.54 -10.82 -4.23
N THR A 316 -4.13 -11.97 -3.97
CA THR A 316 -4.90 -12.21 -2.75
C THR A 316 -3.98 -12.42 -1.55
N PRO A 317 -4.45 -12.17 -0.31
CA PRO A 317 -3.67 -12.49 0.88
C PRO A 317 -3.23 -13.97 0.96
N ALA A 318 -4.12 -14.88 0.55
CA ALA A 318 -3.85 -16.31 0.59
C ALA A 318 -2.73 -16.73 -0.37
N GLU A 319 -2.62 -16.13 -1.56
CA GLU A 319 -1.54 -16.42 -2.51
C GLU A 319 -0.15 -16.12 -1.91
N ILE A 320 -0.06 -15.16 -0.99
CA ILE A 320 1.19 -14.83 -0.31
C ILE A 320 1.36 -15.70 0.94
N PHE A 321 0.29 -15.87 1.72
CA PHE A 321 0.32 -16.57 3.00
C PHE A 321 0.58 -18.08 2.84
N TRP A 322 -0.06 -18.72 1.85
CA TRP A 322 0.08 -20.15 1.59
C TRP A 322 1.21 -20.48 0.59
N GLY A 323 1.80 -19.47 -0.06
CA GLY A 323 2.75 -19.65 -1.17
C GLY A 323 2.06 -20.02 -2.48
N ALA A 324 2.79 -19.97 -3.58
CA ALA A 324 2.27 -20.17 -4.94
C ALA A 324 1.84 -21.62 -5.28
N VAL A 325 1.83 -22.55 -4.33
CA VAL A 325 1.77 -24.01 -4.59
C VAL A 325 0.62 -24.73 -3.87
N ARG A 326 -0.39 -24.02 -3.38
CA ARG A 326 -1.58 -24.73 -2.90
C ARG A 326 -2.79 -24.34 -3.72
N GLU A 327 -3.20 -25.27 -4.62
CA GLU A 327 -4.53 -25.27 -5.23
C GLU A 327 -5.59 -25.12 -4.14
N HIS A 328 -6.60 -24.27 -4.39
CA HIS A 328 -7.66 -23.96 -3.45
C HIS A 328 -8.38 -25.24 -2.99
N PRO A 329 -8.48 -25.51 -1.68
CA PRO A 329 -9.26 -26.64 -1.19
C PRO A 329 -10.78 -26.44 -1.27
N HIS A 330 -11.27 -25.45 -1.99
CA HIS A 330 -12.71 -25.18 -2.15
C HIS A 330 -13.05 -24.83 -3.61
N LYS A 331 -12.78 -25.79 -4.52
CA LYS A 331 -13.57 -25.94 -5.74
C LYS A 331 -14.40 -27.20 -5.58
N GLU A 332 -15.39 -27.18 -4.68
CA GLU A 332 -16.55 -28.05 -4.72
C GLU A 332 -17.69 -27.35 -4.00
N VAL A 333 -18.74 -27.08 -4.78
CA VAL A 333 -20.12 -26.66 -4.62
C VAL A 333 -20.39 -25.25 -5.09
#